data_17cfc46bdd9db79e0f04032266aa7116
#
_entry.id   17cfc46bdd9db79e0f04032266aa7116
#
_cell.length_a   1.000
_cell.length_b   1.000
_cell.length_c   1.000
_cell.angle_alpha   90.00
_cell.angle_beta   90.00
_cell.angle_gamma   90.00
#
_symmetry.space_group_name_H-M   'P 1'
#
loop_
_entity.id
_entity.type
_entity.pdbx_description
1 polymer ?
#
loop_
_entity_poly.entity_id
_entity_poly.type
_entity_poly.pdbx_seq_one_letter_code
_entity_poly.pdbx_strand_id
1 'polypeptide(L)'
;ALWAVDVGQLNLTYGADWGLGSLYADEDPLKALVHAPFSGKEPPKAVFAVAAPHATRRITAQQGLFTIHGIPDPLENIVALEKHLDRILIPASAKSGLLNDLGYLGMSRSHLMVDLDSLALDIANAGRAPICK
;
A
#
# COMPACT_ATOMS: atom_id res chain seq x y z
N ALA A 1 10.73 8.26 3.59
CA ALA A 1 10.09 7.64 4.74
C ALA A 1 9.21 6.48 4.28
N LEU A 2 9.07 5.47 5.11
CA LEU A 2 8.07 4.42 5.02
C LEU A 2 7.01 4.71 6.08
N TRP A 3 5.75 4.57 5.73
CA TRP A 3 4.64 4.69 6.67
C TRP A 3 4.03 3.33 6.92
N ALA A 4 3.80 2.99 8.17
CA ALA A 4 3.06 1.79 8.56
C ALA A 4 1.77 2.22 9.27
N VAL A 5 0.64 1.71 8.81
CA VAL A 5 -0.69 2.01 9.38
C VAL A 5 -1.36 0.75 9.88
N ASP A 6 -1.93 0.81 11.08
CA ASP A 6 -2.83 -0.23 11.56
C ASP A 6 -4.19 -0.07 10.86
N VAL A 7 -4.42 -0.91 9.86
CA VAL A 7 -5.63 -0.82 9.02
C VAL A 7 -6.90 -1.15 9.78
N GLY A 8 -6.83 -2.02 10.80
CA GLY A 8 -7.97 -2.34 11.65
C GLY A 8 -8.39 -1.13 12.48
N GLN A 9 -7.43 -0.46 13.11
CA GLN A 9 -7.69 0.76 13.87
C GLN A 9 -8.12 1.94 13.00
N LEU A 10 -7.57 2.05 11.78
CA LEU A 10 -8.04 3.04 10.81
C LEU A 10 -9.53 2.87 10.55
N ASN A 11 -9.96 1.66 10.21
CA ASN A 11 -11.35 1.38 9.88
C ASN A 11 -12.28 1.56 11.11
N LEU A 12 -11.85 1.09 12.30
CA LEU A 12 -12.58 1.29 13.55
C LEU A 12 -12.78 2.76 13.89
N THR A 13 -11.80 3.63 13.59
CA THR A 13 -11.88 5.09 13.81
C THR A 13 -13.10 5.70 13.10
N TYR A 14 -13.49 5.14 11.96
CA TYR A 14 -14.62 5.60 11.16
C TYR A 14 -15.85 4.69 11.26
N GLY A 15 -15.94 3.88 12.32
CA GLY A 15 -17.10 3.07 12.66
C GLY A 15 -17.25 1.77 11.89
N ALA A 16 -16.15 1.30 11.27
CA ALA A 16 -16.14 0.02 10.57
C ALA A 16 -15.45 -1.05 11.43
N ASP A 17 -16.19 -2.03 11.90
CA ASP A 17 -15.74 -3.11 12.77
C ASP A 17 -15.31 -4.38 12.02
N TRP A 18 -15.37 -4.37 10.69
CA TRP A 18 -15.06 -5.51 9.82
C TRP A 18 -13.56 -5.63 9.47
N GLY A 19 -12.67 -4.89 10.15
CA GLY A 19 -11.22 -4.95 9.93
C GLY A 19 -10.82 -4.39 8.56
N LEU A 20 -10.26 -5.23 7.67
CA LEU A 20 -9.91 -4.83 6.31
C LEU A 20 -11.10 -5.10 5.37
N GLY A 21 -11.71 -4.05 4.85
CA GLY A 21 -12.83 -4.14 3.92
C GLY A 21 -12.43 -4.62 2.53
N SER A 22 -13.38 -5.15 1.81
CA SER A 22 -13.23 -5.43 0.38
C SER A 22 -13.86 -4.32 -0.44
N LEU A 23 -13.20 -3.89 -1.51
CA LEU A 23 -13.73 -2.85 -2.40
C LEU A 23 -15.11 -3.22 -3.02
N TYR A 24 -15.45 -4.50 -3.04
CA TYR A 24 -16.73 -5.01 -3.55
C TYR A 24 -17.73 -5.38 -2.44
N ALA A 25 -17.38 -5.16 -1.19
CA ALA A 25 -18.29 -5.48 -0.11
C ALA A 25 -19.43 -4.46 -0.04
N ASP A 26 -20.60 -4.94 0.35
CA ASP A 26 -21.80 -4.12 0.51
C ASP A 26 -21.90 -3.47 1.92
N GLU A 27 -20.77 -3.30 2.60
CA GLU A 27 -20.73 -2.65 3.91
C GLU A 27 -21.01 -1.15 3.77
N ASP A 28 -21.95 -0.70 4.60
CA ASP A 28 -22.60 0.60 4.45
C ASP A 28 -21.66 1.82 4.38
N PRO A 29 -20.74 2.10 5.30
CA PRO A 29 -19.97 3.32 5.18
C PRO A 29 -18.99 3.30 3.98
N LEU A 30 -18.44 2.12 3.64
CA LEU A 30 -17.54 1.97 2.50
C LEU A 30 -18.27 2.10 1.17
N LYS A 31 -19.44 1.48 1.05
CA LYS A 31 -20.30 1.58 -0.13
C LYS A 31 -20.70 3.03 -0.42
N ALA A 32 -21.10 3.76 0.62
CA ALA A 32 -21.45 5.18 0.49
C ALA A 32 -20.25 6.00 -0.03
N LEU A 33 -19.04 5.73 0.46
CA LEU A 33 -17.83 6.43 0.03
C LEU A 33 -17.46 6.09 -1.42
N VAL A 34 -17.49 4.83 -1.81
CA VAL A 34 -17.16 4.37 -3.17
C VAL A 34 -18.16 4.91 -4.21
N HIS A 35 -19.44 4.96 -3.87
CA HIS A 35 -20.50 5.39 -4.80
C HIS A 35 -20.73 6.90 -4.83
N ALA A 36 -20.23 7.68 -3.87
CA ALA A 36 -20.42 9.12 -3.81
C ALA A 36 -20.07 9.85 -5.13
N PRO A 37 -18.91 9.60 -5.78
CA PRO A 37 -18.54 10.27 -7.02
C PRO A 37 -19.51 10.03 -8.18
N PHE A 38 -20.22 8.90 -8.16
CA PHE A 38 -21.15 8.48 -9.23
C PHE A 38 -22.60 8.85 -8.92
N SER A 39 -22.93 9.18 -7.68
CA SER A 39 -24.28 9.48 -7.23
C SER A 39 -24.58 10.97 -7.10
N GLY A 40 -23.58 11.83 -7.29
CA GLY A 40 -23.65 13.27 -7.04
C GLY A 40 -23.89 13.63 -5.56
N LYS A 41 -23.71 12.68 -4.65
CA LYS A 41 -23.79 12.90 -3.22
C LYS A 41 -22.43 13.27 -2.64
N GLU A 42 -22.44 14.05 -1.56
CA GLU A 42 -21.23 14.35 -0.83
C GLU A 42 -20.68 13.06 -0.18
N PRO A 43 -19.38 12.74 -0.34
CA PRO A 43 -18.81 11.56 0.27
C PRO A 43 -18.81 11.68 1.81
N PRO A 44 -18.98 10.58 2.55
CA PRO A 44 -18.81 10.59 3.99
C PRO A 44 -17.38 11.04 4.36
N LYS A 45 -17.26 11.82 5.43
CA LYS A 45 -15.97 12.32 5.93
C LYS A 45 -15.20 11.21 6.65
N ALA A 46 -14.72 10.25 5.88
CA ALA A 46 -14.07 9.06 6.39
C ALA A 46 -12.90 8.63 5.51
N VAL A 47 -12.02 7.81 6.07
CA VAL A 47 -10.96 7.11 5.33
C VAL A 47 -11.03 5.63 5.69
N PHE A 48 -11.06 4.76 4.70
CA PHE A 48 -11.09 3.32 4.90
C PHE A 48 -9.93 2.64 4.20
N ALA A 49 -9.31 1.68 4.89
CA ALA A 49 -8.38 0.74 4.29
C ALA A 49 -9.17 -0.40 3.63
N VAL A 50 -8.83 -0.73 2.40
CA VAL A 50 -9.54 -1.73 1.62
C VAL A 50 -8.55 -2.66 0.90
N ALA A 51 -8.91 -3.93 0.78
CA ALA A 51 -8.27 -4.85 -0.12
C ALA A 51 -8.84 -4.64 -1.53
N ALA A 52 -7.96 -4.37 -2.50
CA ALA A 52 -8.38 -4.43 -3.89
C ALA A 52 -8.52 -5.88 -4.33
N PRO A 53 -9.44 -6.17 -5.24
CA PRO A 53 -9.46 -7.47 -5.90
C PRO A 53 -8.14 -7.69 -6.62
N HIS A 54 -7.70 -8.94 -6.70
CA HIS A 54 -6.50 -9.35 -7.43
C HIS A 54 -6.73 -9.26 -8.96
N ALA A 55 -7.14 -8.07 -9.43
CA ALA A 55 -7.51 -7.83 -10.81
C ALA A 55 -6.30 -7.81 -11.76
N THR A 56 -5.10 -7.56 -11.24
CA THR A 56 -3.88 -7.57 -12.04
C THR A 56 -2.76 -8.33 -11.34
N ARG A 57 -1.85 -8.94 -12.13
CA ARG A 57 -0.66 -9.63 -11.61
C ARG A 57 0.18 -8.72 -10.71
N ARG A 58 0.25 -7.43 -11.02
CA ARG A 58 1.00 -6.46 -10.24
C ARG A 58 0.40 -6.24 -8.86
N ILE A 59 -0.91 -6.06 -8.75
CA ILE A 59 -1.61 -5.91 -7.45
C ILE A 59 -1.38 -7.16 -6.59
N THR A 60 -1.48 -8.35 -7.20
CA THR A 60 -1.21 -9.62 -6.51
C THR A 60 0.24 -9.72 -6.02
N ALA A 61 1.21 -9.43 -6.88
CA ALA A 61 2.64 -9.52 -6.55
C ALA A 61 3.05 -8.51 -5.45
N GLN A 62 2.45 -7.32 -5.47
CA GLN A 62 2.70 -6.28 -4.47
C GLN A 62 1.89 -6.47 -3.19
N GLN A 63 0.96 -7.43 -3.13
CA GLN A 63 -0.01 -7.58 -2.04
C GLN A 63 -0.69 -6.25 -1.72
N GLY A 64 -1.12 -5.54 -2.80
CA GLY A 64 -1.56 -4.16 -2.74
C GLY A 64 -2.80 -3.98 -1.88
N LEU A 65 -2.70 -3.08 -0.92
CA LEU A 65 -3.82 -2.52 -0.15
C LEU A 65 -3.95 -1.05 -0.49
N PHE A 66 -5.14 -0.50 -0.31
CA PHE A 66 -5.43 0.89 -0.64
C PHE A 66 -6.16 1.57 0.51
N THR A 67 -6.06 2.88 0.55
CA THR A 67 -6.95 3.71 1.35
C THR A 67 -7.85 4.52 0.42
N ILE A 68 -9.14 4.60 0.76
CA ILE A 68 -10.12 5.43 0.06
C ILE A 68 -10.46 6.59 0.98
N HIS A 69 -10.32 7.80 0.46
CA HIS A 69 -10.51 9.02 1.22
C HIS A 69 -11.78 9.76 0.79
N GLY A 70 -12.67 10.04 1.74
CA GLY A 70 -13.77 10.98 1.59
C GLY A 70 -13.43 12.38 2.10
N ILE A 71 -12.21 12.55 2.62
CA ILE A 71 -11.64 13.83 3.05
C ILE A 71 -10.31 14.05 2.35
N PRO A 72 -9.92 15.32 2.08
CA PRO A 72 -8.66 15.62 1.40
C PRO A 72 -7.42 15.52 2.32
N ASP A 73 -7.62 15.26 3.61
CA ASP A 73 -6.55 15.25 4.58
C ASP A 73 -5.65 14.00 4.42
N PRO A 74 -4.32 14.16 4.44
CA PRO A 74 -3.39 13.04 4.48
C PRO A 74 -3.48 12.31 5.83
N LEU A 75 -3.15 11.00 5.85
CA LEU A 75 -3.28 10.16 7.05
C LEU A 75 -2.53 10.70 8.25
N GLU A 76 -1.36 11.31 8.04
CA GLU A 76 -0.54 11.91 9.10
C GLU A 76 -1.18 13.09 9.82
N ASN A 77 -2.20 13.70 9.25
CA ASN A 77 -2.94 14.81 9.86
C ASN A 77 -4.20 14.36 10.60
N ILE A 78 -4.53 13.08 10.54
CA ILE A 78 -5.70 12.52 11.22
C ILE A 78 -5.32 12.22 12.67
N VAL A 79 -5.69 13.10 13.60
CA VAL A 79 -5.35 13.00 15.05
C VAL A 79 -5.71 11.66 15.65
N ALA A 80 -6.83 11.05 15.25
CA ALA A 80 -7.25 9.74 15.74
C ALA A 80 -6.28 8.61 15.37
N LEU A 81 -5.41 8.81 14.36
CA LEU A 81 -4.43 7.83 13.89
C LEU A 81 -3.02 8.05 14.45
N GLU A 82 -2.78 9.09 15.25
CA GLU A 82 -1.44 9.43 15.75
C GLU A 82 -0.73 8.25 16.44
N LYS A 83 -1.48 7.37 17.11
CA LYS A 83 -0.96 6.17 17.78
C LYS A 83 -0.94 4.91 16.91
N HIS A 84 -1.48 4.98 15.71
CA HIS A 84 -1.70 3.85 14.80
C HIS A 84 -1.03 4.05 13.44
N LEU A 85 -0.24 5.12 13.31
CA LEU A 85 0.51 5.49 12.12
C LEU A 85 1.98 5.71 12.46
N ASP A 86 2.83 4.77 12.12
CA ASP A 86 4.26 4.85 12.35
C ASP A 86 5.00 5.40 11.13
N ARG A 87 5.93 6.31 11.38
CA ARG A 87 6.84 6.84 10.36
C ARG A 87 8.24 6.29 10.55
N ILE A 88 8.70 5.48 9.61
CA ILE A 88 10.03 4.88 9.61
C ILE A 88 10.91 5.66 8.63
N LEU A 89 11.98 6.27 9.13
CA LEU A 89 12.97 6.98 8.33
C LEU A 89 14.09 6.02 7.90
N ILE A 90 14.28 5.86 6.61
CA ILE A 90 15.38 5.08 6.05
C ILE A 90 16.48 6.06 5.65
N PRO A 91 17.62 6.09 6.35
CA PRO A 91 18.72 6.98 6.00
C PRO A 91 19.34 6.57 4.65
N ALA A 92 19.92 7.54 3.95
CA ALA A 92 20.52 7.29 2.64
C ALA A 92 21.63 6.22 2.69
N SER A 93 22.40 6.21 3.79
CA SER A 93 23.48 5.24 4.02
C SER A 93 23.01 3.79 4.17
N ALA A 94 21.77 3.55 4.60
CA ALA A 94 21.22 2.20 4.76
C ALA A 94 20.63 1.63 3.47
N LYS A 95 20.36 2.45 2.45
CA LYS A 95 19.61 2.02 1.26
C LYS A 95 20.29 0.90 0.48
N SER A 96 21.61 0.98 0.29
CA SER A 96 22.36 -0.04 -0.46
C SER A 96 22.36 -1.38 0.25
N GLY A 97 22.55 -1.38 1.59
CA GLY A 97 22.46 -2.59 2.40
C GLY A 97 21.08 -3.23 2.32
N LEU A 98 20.02 -2.43 2.53
CA LEU A 98 18.65 -2.91 2.45
C LEU A 98 18.29 -3.47 1.06
N LEU A 99 18.79 -2.87 -0.02
CA LEU A 99 18.57 -3.40 -1.37
C LEU A 99 19.25 -4.76 -1.56
N ASN A 100 20.45 -4.95 -1.02
CA ASN A 100 21.13 -6.23 -1.06
C ASN A 100 20.36 -7.28 -0.24
N ASP A 101 19.92 -6.94 0.97
CA ASP A 101 19.14 -7.83 1.82
C ASP A 101 17.82 -8.24 1.15
N LEU A 102 17.12 -7.31 0.52
CA LEU A 102 15.93 -7.61 -0.27
C LEU A 102 16.25 -8.56 -1.43
N GLY A 103 17.38 -8.38 -2.10
CA GLY A 103 17.86 -9.29 -3.14
C GLY A 103 18.07 -10.71 -2.63
N TYR A 104 18.69 -10.88 -1.46
CA TYR A 104 18.85 -12.21 -0.82
C TYR A 104 17.51 -12.85 -0.44
N LEU A 105 16.50 -12.05 -0.12
CA LEU A 105 15.13 -12.52 0.14
C LEU A 105 14.33 -12.79 -1.14
N GLY A 106 14.94 -12.65 -2.33
CA GLY A 106 14.27 -12.85 -3.62
C GLY A 106 13.37 -11.70 -4.04
N MET A 107 13.43 -10.56 -3.35
CA MET A 107 12.66 -9.37 -3.68
C MET A 107 13.39 -8.56 -4.73
N SER A 108 13.02 -8.73 -5.99
CA SER A 108 13.56 -7.96 -7.12
C SER A 108 12.52 -6.99 -7.68
N ARG A 109 12.98 -6.08 -8.54
CA ARG A 109 12.10 -5.15 -9.22
C ARG A 109 11.11 -5.89 -10.14
N SER A 110 11.58 -6.89 -10.89
CA SER A 110 10.73 -7.69 -11.76
C SER A 110 9.69 -8.51 -11.00
N HIS A 111 10.02 -8.94 -9.77
CA HIS A 111 9.07 -9.61 -8.89
C HIS A 111 7.90 -8.69 -8.49
N LEU A 112 8.19 -7.42 -8.20
CA LEU A 112 7.18 -6.45 -7.74
C LEU A 112 6.41 -5.78 -8.88
N MET A 113 7.08 -5.46 -10.00
CA MET A 113 6.46 -4.71 -11.11
C MET A 113 5.80 -5.62 -12.13
N VAL A 114 6.29 -6.86 -12.26
CA VAL A 114 5.77 -7.90 -13.17
C VAL A 114 5.69 -7.41 -14.62
N ASP A 115 6.73 -6.68 -15.08
CA ASP A 115 6.86 -6.18 -16.44
C ASP A 115 8.22 -6.53 -17.05
N LEU A 116 8.31 -6.49 -18.40
CA LEU A 116 9.52 -6.88 -19.13
C LEU A 116 10.67 -5.90 -18.93
N ASP A 117 10.40 -4.62 -18.76
CA ASP A 117 11.44 -3.60 -18.55
C ASP A 117 12.13 -3.82 -17.20
N SER A 118 11.37 -4.14 -16.17
CA SER A 118 11.91 -4.49 -14.86
C SER A 118 12.74 -5.76 -14.90
N LEU A 119 12.30 -6.77 -15.65
CA LEU A 119 13.06 -8.01 -15.86
C LEU A 119 14.37 -7.75 -16.59
N ALA A 120 14.34 -6.96 -17.66
CA ALA A 120 15.55 -6.59 -18.40
C ALA A 120 16.57 -5.85 -17.54
N LEU A 121 16.11 -4.94 -16.67
CA LEU A 121 16.97 -4.24 -15.72
C LEU A 121 17.57 -5.19 -14.67
N ASP A 122 16.81 -6.12 -14.14
CA ASP A 122 17.31 -7.09 -13.17
C ASP A 122 18.37 -8.01 -13.79
N ILE A 123 18.17 -8.48 -15.04
CA ILE A 123 19.15 -9.27 -15.77
C ILE A 123 20.43 -8.47 -16.03
N ALA A 124 20.31 -7.21 -16.48
CA ALA A 124 21.45 -6.34 -16.75
C ALA A 124 22.26 -6.06 -15.47
N ASN A 125 21.60 -5.92 -14.32
CA ASN A 125 22.26 -5.71 -13.04
C ASN A 125 22.90 -6.99 -12.49
N ALA A 126 22.26 -8.14 -12.65
CA ALA A 126 22.82 -9.44 -12.25
C ALA A 126 24.12 -9.75 -13.03
N GLY A 127 24.19 -9.41 -14.31
CA GLY A 127 25.41 -9.57 -15.13
C GLY A 127 26.56 -8.65 -14.73
N ARG A 128 26.30 -7.62 -13.90
CA ARG A 128 27.32 -6.67 -13.40
C ARG A 128 27.77 -6.98 -11.98
N ALA A 129 27.11 -7.90 -11.28
CA ALA A 129 27.54 -8.31 -9.95
C ALA A 129 28.93 -8.95 -10.04
N PRO A 130 29.90 -8.58 -9.19
CA PRO A 130 31.21 -9.23 -9.17
C PRO A 130 31.00 -10.72 -8.87
N ILE A 131 31.51 -11.59 -9.75
CA ILE A 131 31.54 -13.02 -9.48
C ILE A 131 32.44 -13.20 -8.26
N CYS A 132 31.84 -13.48 -7.11
CA CYS A 132 32.62 -13.88 -5.92
C CYS A 132 33.44 -15.13 -6.30
N LYS A 133 34.76 -14.94 -6.40
CA LYS A 133 35.72 -16.04 -6.55
C LYS A 133 36.00 -16.66 -5.21
#